data_85ced6c0d9e1ccd970cd2fc8ff6495f5
#
_entry.id   85ced6c0d9e1ccd970cd2fc8ff6495f5
#
_cell.length_a   1.000
_cell.length_b   1.000
_cell.length_c   1.000
_cell.angle_alpha   90.00
_cell.angle_beta   90.00
_cell.angle_gamma   90.00
#
_symmetry.space_group_name_H-M   'P 1'
#
loop_
_entity.id
_entity.type
_entity.pdbx_description
1 polymer ?
#
loop_
_entity_poly.entity_id
_entity_poly.type
_entity_poly.pdbx_seq_one_letter_code
_entity_poly.pdbx_strand_id
1 'polypeptide(L)'
;MKYYVVADPHGFYLYLRQALEEAGFFEDNEPHKLIVCGDVLDRGEESAEIVDFLLELASKDMLILVKGNHEDLFVQCLMDIAKGYVVDIASGCSYHYRNRTWHSILQLTKMKEKTAVDFSGSLVTKARNTRFYRELLPLCRDYYETDHYVFCHGWIPVINNGDKYSPIFEYDPDWRNADLTRWREARWYIGMQLACENGIKEPGKTIVCGHWHTSFGHNKYEGKGTYRGDADDLTPFYADGIIALDGCTVRSKRVNCIVIED
;
A
#
# COMPACT_ATOMS: atom_id res chain seq x y z
N MET A 1 -8.18 -1.51 22.07
CA MET A 1 -8.90 -1.07 20.83
C MET A 1 -8.78 -2.20 19.81
N LYS A 2 -9.86 -2.52 19.07
CA LYS A 2 -9.82 -3.53 18.03
C LYS A 2 -9.46 -2.91 16.68
N TYR A 3 -8.58 -3.55 15.94
CA TYR A 3 -8.13 -3.09 14.63
C TYR A 3 -8.34 -4.21 13.60
N TYR A 4 -9.05 -3.90 12.53
CA TYR A 4 -9.11 -4.72 11.32
C TYR A 4 -8.01 -4.21 10.40
N VAL A 5 -7.09 -5.05 10.00
CA VAL A 5 -5.87 -4.63 9.29
C VAL A 5 -5.80 -5.30 7.93
N VAL A 6 -5.64 -4.49 6.90
CA VAL A 6 -5.50 -4.92 5.50
C VAL A 6 -4.30 -4.23 4.85
N ALA A 7 -3.81 -4.78 3.75
CA ALA A 7 -2.79 -4.16 2.92
C ALA A 7 -3.11 -4.37 1.44
N ASP A 8 -2.60 -3.47 0.60
CA ASP A 8 -2.55 -3.61 -0.86
C ASP A 8 -3.89 -3.95 -1.54
N PRO A 9 -5.00 -3.24 -1.23
CA PRO A 9 -6.29 -3.50 -1.85
C PRO A 9 -6.34 -3.08 -3.32
N HIS A 10 -5.45 -2.19 -3.78
CA HIS A 10 -5.19 -1.89 -5.19
C HIS A 10 -6.43 -1.61 -6.06
N GLY A 11 -7.37 -0.80 -5.58
CA GLY A 11 -8.57 -0.47 -6.36
C GLY A 11 -9.52 -1.66 -6.58
N PHE A 12 -9.42 -2.72 -5.78
CA PHE A 12 -10.34 -3.84 -5.77
C PHE A 12 -11.30 -3.72 -4.57
N TYR A 13 -12.24 -2.82 -4.67
CA TYR A 13 -13.18 -2.51 -3.59
C TYR A 13 -14.01 -3.72 -3.15
N LEU A 14 -14.51 -4.53 -4.12
CA LEU A 14 -15.33 -5.69 -3.78
C LEU A 14 -14.55 -6.75 -2.98
N TYR A 15 -13.28 -6.98 -3.30
CA TYR A 15 -12.45 -7.92 -2.53
C TYR A 15 -12.08 -7.37 -1.14
N LEU A 16 -11.84 -6.06 -1.02
CA LEU A 16 -11.66 -5.41 0.29
C LEU A 16 -12.92 -5.57 1.13
N ARG A 17 -14.08 -5.25 0.57
CA ARG A 17 -15.35 -5.34 1.27
C ARG A 17 -15.65 -6.77 1.73
N GLN A 18 -15.46 -7.73 0.85
CA GLN A 18 -15.63 -9.16 1.20
C GLN A 18 -14.72 -9.58 2.35
N ALA A 19 -13.43 -9.20 2.32
CA ALA A 19 -12.49 -9.51 3.40
C ALA A 19 -12.94 -8.92 4.75
N LEU A 20 -13.47 -7.70 4.74
CA LEU A 20 -14.00 -7.05 5.93
C LEU A 20 -15.30 -7.69 6.43
N GLU A 21 -16.20 -8.12 5.54
CA GLU A 21 -17.41 -8.87 5.88
C GLU A 21 -17.04 -10.23 6.50
N GLU A 22 -16.13 -10.98 5.89
CA GLU A 22 -15.65 -12.27 6.41
C GLU A 22 -14.96 -12.14 7.78
N ALA A 23 -14.29 -11.01 8.05
CA ALA A 23 -13.67 -10.72 9.34
C ALA A 23 -14.66 -10.20 10.40
N GLY A 24 -15.90 -9.87 10.02
CA GLY A 24 -16.94 -9.37 10.94
C GLY A 24 -16.89 -7.87 11.19
N PHE A 25 -16.20 -7.08 10.37
CA PHE A 25 -16.02 -5.64 10.57
C PHE A 25 -17.33 -4.87 10.66
N PHE A 26 -18.33 -5.23 9.86
CA PHE A 26 -19.59 -4.49 9.80
C PHE A 26 -20.60 -4.87 10.89
N GLU A 27 -20.45 -6.05 11.47
CA GLU A 27 -21.27 -6.57 12.57
C GLU A 27 -20.68 -6.29 13.96
N ASP A 28 -19.42 -5.81 14.00
CA ASP A 28 -18.74 -5.52 15.27
C ASP A 28 -19.37 -4.30 15.96
N ASN A 29 -19.86 -4.50 17.17
CA ASN A 29 -20.48 -3.45 17.99
C ASN A 29 -19.50 -2.81 18.99
N GLU A 30 -18.28 -3.37 19.12
CA GLU A 30 -17.22 -2.81 19.94
C GLU A 30 -16.47 -1.69 19.19
N PRO A 31 -15.87 -0.73 19.92
CA PRO A 31 -15.04 0.30 19.29
C PRO A 31 -13.90 -0.31 18.47
N HIS A 32 -13.91 -0.10 17.16
CA HIS A 32 -12.92 -0.65 16.25
C HIS A 32 -12.55 0.33 15.14
N LYS A 33 -11.39 0.10 14.49
CA LYS A 33 -10.93 0.87 13.33
C LYS A 33 -10.38 -0.05 12.25
N LEU A 34 -10.48 0.40 11.01
CA LEU A 34 -9.76 -0.18 9.88
C LEU A 34 -8.38 0.47 9.76
N ILE A 35 -7.34 -0.36 9.68
CA ILE A 35 -5.99 0.07 9.28
C ILE A 35 -5.73 -0.43 7.87
N VAL A 36 -5.38 0.46 6.95
CA VAL A 36 -4.93 0.11 5.59
C VAL A 36 -3.45 0.39 5.47
N CYS A 37 -2.64 -0.64 5.27
CA CYS A 37 -1.19 -0.54 5.12
C CYS A 37 -0.77 -0.20 3.68
N GLY A 38 -1.38 0.84 3.10
CA GLY A 38 -0.99 1.44 1.82
C GLY A 38 -1.53 0.76 0.58
N ASP A 39 -1.15 1.32 -0.56
CA ASP A 39 -1.47 0.85 -1.92
C ASP A 39 -2.98 0.68 -2.18
N VAL A 40 -3.71 1.77 -1.92
CA VAL A 40 -5.17 1.82 -2.08
C VAL A 40 -5.60 1.73 -3.53
N LEU A 41 -4.87 2.42 -4.41
CA LEU A 41 -5.19 2.55 -5.83
C LEU A 41 -4.35 1.63 -6.72
N ASP A 42 -4.59 1.76 -8.00
CA ASP A 42 -3.91 1.07 -9.10
C ASP A 42 -4.33 -0.41 -9.25
N ARG A 43 -4.00 -0.99 -10.41
CA ARG A 43 -4.29 -2.39 -10.79
C ARG A 43 -5.77 -2.75 -10.91
N GLY A 44 -6.63 -2.35 -9.97
CA GLY A 44 -8.08 -2.60 -9.98
C GLY A 44 -8.89 -1.59 -10.79
N GLU A 45 -10.19 -1.86 -10.89
CA GLU A 45 -11.12 -1.04 -11.68
C GLU A 45 -12.09 -0.21 -10.82
N GLU A 46 -11.99 -0.29 -9.48
CA GLU A 46 -12.95 0.26 -8.54
C GLU A 46 -12.33 1.38 -7.68
N SER A 47 -11.50 2.24 -8.34
CA SER A 47 -10.75 3.31 -7.64
C SER A 47 -11.67 4.36 -7.00
N ALA A 48 -12.83 4.64 -7.57
CA ALA A 48 -13.76 5.62 -7.01
C ALA A 48 -14.49 5.05 -5.79
N GLU A 49 -14.93 3.80 -5.90
CA GLU A 49 -15.67 3.08 -4.85
C GLU A 49 -14.82 2.90 -3.59
N ILE A 50 -13.56 2.51 -3.74
CA ILE A 50 -12.66 2.34 -2.59
C ILE A 50 -12.34 3.69 -1.92
N VAL A 51 -12.17 4.77 -2.69
CA VAL A 51 -11.96 6.11 -2.16
C VAL A 51 -13.19 6.58 -1.37
N ASP A 52 -14.39 6.40 -1.93
CA ASP A 52 -15.64 6.81 -1.26
C ASP A 52 -15.86 6.03 0.04
N PHE A 53 -15.61 4.72 0.04
CA PHE A 53 -15.71 3.87 1.21
C PHE A 53 -14.72 4.28 2.32
N LEU A 54 -13.45 4.48 1.98
CA LEU A 54 -12.45 4.87 2.97
C LEU A 54 -12.72 6.27 3.55
N LEU A 55 -13.21 7.20 2.73
CA LEU A 55 -13.63 8.52 3.22
C LEU A 55 -14.87 8.47 4.12
N GLU A 56 -15.80 7.54 3.86
CA GLU A 56 -16.92 7.30 4.76
C GLU A 56 -16.42 6.83 6.14
N LEU A 57 -15.50 5.86 6.18
CA LEU A 57 -14.88 5.41 7.43
C LEU A 57 -14.10 6.53 8.14
N ALA A 58 -13.34 7.32 7.37
CA ALA A 58 -12.61 8.47 7.92
C ALA A 58 -13.55 9.49 8.58
N SER A 59 -14.72 9.76 7.99
CA SER A 59 -15.71 10.67 8.54
C SER A 59 -16.30 10.22 9.88
N LYS A 60 -16.20 8.92 10.18
CA LYS A 60 -16.66 8.28 11.44
C LYS A 60 -15.50 8.03 12.42
N ASP A 61 -14.32 8.55 12.16
CA ASP A 61 -13.06 8.25 12.89
C ASP A 61 -12.73 6.74 12.97
N MET A 62 -13.10 6.00 11.92
CA MET A 62 -12.90 4.55 11.83
C MET A 62 -11.77 4.15 10.86
N LEU A 63 -10.96 5.09 10.36
CA LEU A 63 -9.88 4.84 9.42
C LEU A 63 -8.53 5.29 9.95
N ILE A 64 -7.54 4.42 9.81
CA ILE A 64 -6.11 4.75 9.88
C ILE A 64 -5.51 4.34 8.53
N LEU A 65 -4.94 5.32 7.82
CA LEU A 65 -4.40 5.09 6.49
C LEU A 65 -2.88 5.30 6.50
N VAL A 66 -2.14 4.23 6.25
CA VAL A 66 -0.70 4.27 6.01
C VAL A 66 -0.45 4.48 4.53
N LYS A 67 0.57 5.23 4.20
CA LYS A 67 0.92 5.58 2.83
C LYS A 67 1.72 4.48 2.17
N GLY A 68 1.26 4.00 1.02
CA GLY A 68 2.00 3.09 0.16
C GLY A 68 2.80 3.81 -0.95
N ASN A 69 3.55 3.05 -1.72
CA ASN A 69 4.30 3.59 -2.85
C ASN A 69 3.38 3.94 -4.04
N HIS A 70 2.21 3.33 -4.16
CA HIS A 70 1.25 3.67 -5.22
C HIS A 70 0.56 5.03 -4.98
N GLU A 71 0.44 5.49 -3.74
CA GLU A 71 0.05 6.87 -3.44
C GLU A 71 1.10 7.88 -3.91
N ASP A 72 2.39 7.59 -3.72
CA ASP A 72 3.48 8.39 -4.28
C ASP A 72 3.49 8.35 -5.82
N LEU A 73 3.22 7.16 -6.40
CA LEU A 73 3.18 6.95 -7.85
C LEU A 73 2.08 7.76 -8.53
N PHE A 74 0.92 7.89 -7.88
CA PHE A 74 -0.16 8.73 -8.38
C PHE A 74 0.30 10.19 -8.52
N VAL A 75 0.94 10.73 -7.47
CA VAL A 75 1.48 12.10 -7.48
C VAL A 75 2.57 12.26 -8.53
N GLN A 76 3.48 11.29 -8.64
CA GLN A 76 4.55 11.30 -9.64
C GLN A 76 3.99 11.29 -11.06
N CYS A 77 2.97 10.47 -11.32
CA CYS A 77 2.31 10.44 -12.63
C CYS A 77 1.72 11.81 -13.00
N LEU A 78 1.06 12.50 -12.08
CA LEU A 78 0.56 13.86 -12.33
C LEU A 78 1.67 14.86 -12.61
N MET A 79 2.80 14.74 -11.93
CA MET A 79 3.97 15.60 -12.18
C MET A 79 4.55 15.33 -13.58
N ASP A 80 4.63 14.09 -14.01
CA ASP A 80 5.17 13.72 -15.32
C ASP A 80 4.21 14.12 -16.46
N ILE A 81 2.89 14.00 -16.25
CA ILE A 81 1.90 14.56 -17.17
C ILE A 81 2.07 16.09 -17.31
N ALA A 82 2.25 16.79 -16.19
CA ALA A 82 2.44 18.24 -16.19
C ALA A 82 3.73 18.69 -16.89
N LYS A 83 4.75 17.82 -16.94
CA LYS A 83 6.00 18.04 -17.72
C LYS A 83 5.86 17.72 -19.22
N GLY A 84 4.70 17.20 -19.67
CA GLY A 84 4.42 16.91 -21.07
C GLY A 84 4.58 15.43 -21.48
N TYR A 85 4.86 14.52 -20.55
CA TYR A 85 5.06 13.08 -20.85
C TYR A 85 3.75 12.29 -21.01
N VAL A 86 2.61 12.95 -21.20
CA VAL A 86 1.30 12.26 -21.26
C VAL A 86 1.21 11.22 -22.38
N VAL A 87 1.79 11.49 -23.55
CA VAL A 87 1.79 10.56 -24.69
C VAL A 87 2.60 9.32 -24.36
N ASP A 88 3.78 9.49 -23.77
CA ASP A 88 4.63 8.37 -23.35
C ASP A 88 3.95 7.53 -22.26
N ILE A 89 3.25 8.19 -21.33
CA ILE A 89 2.48 7.51 -20.28
C ILE A 89 1.37 6.66 -20.89
N ALA A 90 0.58 7.21 -21.81
CA ALA A 90 -0.54 6.55 -22.46
C ALA A 90 -0.12 5.49 -23.50
N SER A 91 1.17 5.45 -23.91
CA SER A 91 1.67 4.51 -24.94
C SER A 91 1.61 3.03 -24.57
N GLY A 92 1.30 2.68 -23.32
CA GLY A 92 1.27 1.32 -22.82
C GLY A 92 2.62 0.79 -22.30
N CYS A 93 3.72 1.49 -22.58
CA CYS A 93 5.08 1.04 -22.22
C CYS A 93 5.60 1.65 -20.91
N SER A 94 4.99 2.73 -20.45
CA SER A 94 5.43 3.46 -19.26
C SER A 94 5.24 2.67 -17.97
N TYR A 95 6.01 3.02 -16.94
CA TYR A 95 5.86 2.47 -15.61
C TYR A 95 4.47 2.75 -15.03
N HIS A 96 3.95 3.98 -15.23
CA HIS A 96 2.62 4.39 -14.79
C HIS A 96 1.49 3.59 -15.46
N TYR A 97 1.63 3.27 -16.75
CA TYR A 97 0.66 2.46 -17.48
C TYR A 97 0.66 1.02 -16.97
N ARG A 98 1.83 0.40 -16.84
CA ARG A 98 1.99 -0.99 -16.39
C ARG A 98 1.49 -1.22 -14.97
N ASN A 99 1.66 -0.23 -14.08
CA ASN A 99 1.11 -0.26 -12.73
C ASN A 99 -0.37 0.15 -12.69
N ARG A 100 -0.95 0.55 -13.82
CA ARG A 100 -2.32 1.04 -13.97
C ARG A 100 -2.63 2.35 -13.23
N THR A 101 -1.62 3.10 -12.81
CA THR A 101 -1.79 4.44 -12.22
C THR A 101 -2.47 5.40 -13.20
N TRP A 102 -2.11 5.31 -14.48
CA TRP A 102 -2.80 6.04 -15.55
C TRP A 102 -4.30 5.73 -15.56
N HIS A 103 -4.68 4.45 -15.42
CA HIS A 103 -6.08 4.03 -15.40
C HIS A 103 -6.82 4.51 -14.15
N SER A 104 -6.17 4.47 -12.96
CA SER A 104 -6.72 5.03 -11.73
C SER A 104 -7.04 6.52 -11.87
N ILE A 105 -6.14 7.29 -12.50
CA ILE A 105 -6.39 8.71 -12.79
C ILE A 105 -7.59 8.89 -13.72
N LEU A 106 -7.72 8.07 -14.77
CA LEU A 106 -8.86 8.13 -15.68
C LEU A 106 -10.17 7.76 -14.97
N GLN A 107 -10.19 6.73 -14.14
CA GLN A 107 -11.36 6.32 -13.34
C GLN A 107 -11.79 7.47 -12.41
N LEU A 108 -10.89 8.02 -11.61
CA LEU A 108 -11.20 9.07 -10.65
C LEU A 108 -11.63 10.37 -11.31
N THR A 109 -11.08 10.72 -12.47
CA THR A 109 -11.43 11.94 -13.22
C THR A 109 -12.63 11.75 -14.15
N LYS A 110 -13.05 10.50 -14.39
CA LYS A 110 -14.05 10.10 -15.36
C LYS A 110 -13.74 10.61 -16.78
N MET A 111 -12.46 10.76 -17.10
CA MET A 111 -12.01 11.19 -18.44
C MET A 111 -11.74 9.97 -19.31
N LYS A 112 -12.16 10.08 -20.58
CA LYS A 112 -11.78 9.11 -21.61
C LYS A 112 -10.31 9.32 -21.98
N GLU A 113 -9.58 8.25 -22.24
CA GLU A 113 -8.13 8.28 -22.50
C GLU A 113 -7.73 9.28 -23.60
N LYS A 114 -8.40 9.24 -24.77
CA LYS A 114 -8.13 10.20 -25.85
C LYS A 114 -8.28 11.64 -25.39
N THR A 115 -9.35 11.96 -24.65
CA THR A 115 -9.58 13.32 -24.12
C THR A 115 -8.52 13.70 -23.09
N ALA A 116 -8.05 12.75 -22.28
CA ALA A 116 -7.01 12.96 -21.28
C ALA A 116 -5.65 13.29 -21.93
N VAL A 117 -5.32 12.62 -23.04
CA VAL A 117 -4.11 12.89 -23.83
C VAL A 117 -4.21 14.24 -24.51
N ASP A 118 -5.32 14.53 -25.21
CA ASP A 118 -5.52 15.78 -25.96
C ASP A 118 -5.56 17.03 -25.04
N PHE A 119 -6.02 16.87 -23.79
CA PHE A 119 -6.20 17.94 -22.80
C PHE A 119 -5.50 17.64 -21.47
N SER A 120 -4.23 17.31 -21.52
CA SER A 120 -3.44 16.89 -20.36
C SER A 120 -3.41 17.89 -19.19
N GLY A 121 -3.40 19.19 -19.46
CA GLY A 121 -3.51 20.23 -18.43
C GLY A 121 -4.85 20.19 -17.68
N SER A 122 -5.95 19.90 -18.41
CA SER A 122 -7.27 19.71 -17.81
C SER A 122 -7.33 18.42 -16.98
N LEU A 123 -6.66 17.36 -17.44
CA LEU A 123 -6.55 16.11 -16.69
C LEU A 123 -5.85 16.34 -15.34
N VAL A 124 -4.68 17.02 -15.32
CA VAL A 124 -3.95 17.32 -14.08
C VAL A 124 -4.82 18.12 -13.13
N THR A 125 -5.52 19.14 -13.65
CA THR A 125 -6.43 19.97 -12.83
C THR A 125 -7.57 19.14 -12.25
N LYS A 126 -8.21 18.30 -13.05
CA LYS A 126 -9.29 17.42 -12.58
C LYS A 126 -8.78 16.40 -11.57
N ALA A 127 -7.63 15.77 -11.82
CA ALA A 127 -7.06 14.78 -10.91
C ALA A 127 -6.74 15.37 -9.53
N ARG A 128 -6.20 16.60 -9.50
CA ARG A 128 -5.96 17.34 -8.25
C ARG A 128 -7.25 17.78 -7.54
N ASN A 129 -8.37 17.76 -8.21
CA ASN A 129 -9.68 18.06 -7.62
C ASN A 129 -10.50 16.82 -7.28
N THR A 130 -9.96 15.61 -7.46
CA THR A 130 -10.60 14.37 -7.02
C THR A 130 -10.64 14.28 -5.49
N ARG A 131 -11.60 13.54 -4.97
CA ARG A 131 -11.68 13.26 -3.52
C ARG A 131 -10.46 12.50 -3.02
N PHE A 132 -9.89 11.61 -3.83
CA PHE A 132 -8.63 10.95 -3.50
C PHE A 132 -7.53 11.98 -3.19
N TYR A 133 -7.25 12.90 -4.12
CA TYR A 133 -6.14 13.84 -3.98
C TYR A 133 -6.36 14.87 -2.87
N ARG A 134 -7.60 15.36 -2.71
CA ARG A 134 -7.91 16.46 -1.77
C ARG A 134 -8.27 16.00 -0.37
N GLU A 135 -8.88 14.84 -0.24
CA GLU A 135 -9.46 14.39 1.02
C GLU A 135 -8.74 13.15 1.57
N LEU A 136 -8.53 12.10 0.75
CA LEU A 136 -7.96 10.84 1.23
C LEU A 136 -6.43 10.86 1.35
N LEU A 137 -5.73 11.33 0.32
CA LEU A 137 -4.26 11.38 0.30
C LEU A 137 -3.65 12.19 1.47
N PRO A 138 -4.24 13.32 1.93
CA PRO A 138 -3.78 14.03 3.11
C PRO A 138 -3.94 13.29 4.44
N LEU A 139 -4.77 12.24 4.50
CA LEU A 139 -4.94 11.41 5.69
C LEU A 139 -3.83 10.36 5.83
N CYS A 140 -3.08 10.11 4.75
CA CYS A 140 -1.99 9.14 4.76
C CYS A 140 -0.88 9.58 5.70
N ARG A 141 -0.41 8.64 6.51
CA ARG A 141 0.76 8.78 7.38
C ARG A 141 1.82 7.76 7.00
N ASP A 142 3.07 8.01 7.36
CA ASP A 142 4.17 7.10 7.02
C ASP A 142 4.05 5.77 7.78
N TYR A 143 3.58 5.82 9.02
CA TYR A 143 3.30 4.65 9.86
C TYR A 143 2.21 4.96 10.89
N TYR A 144 1.69 3.92 11.52
CA TYR A 144 0.90 3.99 12.75
C TYR A 144 1.50 3.02 13.78
N GLU A 145 1.40 3.35 15.06
CA GLU A 145 2.00 2.56 16.13
C GLU A 145 1.06 2.42 17.31
N THR A 146 1.03 1.24 17.88
CA THR A 146 0.36 0.91 19.15
C THR A 146 1.39 0.39 20.16
N ASP A 147 0.96 -0.11 21.30
CA ASP A 147 1.90 -0.59 22.34
C ASP A 147 2.74 -1.76 21.82
N HIS A 148 2.14 -2.69 21.05
CA HIS A 148 2.81 -3.91 20.60
C HIS A 148 3.05 -4.01 19.09
N TYR A 149 2.52 -3.06 18.27
CA TYR A 149 2.58 -3.16 16.83
C TYR A 149 3.05 -1.86 16.17
N VAL A 150 3.73 -2.02 15.03
CA VAL A 150 4.03 -0.94 14.08
C VAL A 150 3.39 -1.31 12.73
N PHE A 151 2.54 -0.44 12.20
CA PHE A 151 1.89 -0.61 10.90
C PHE A 151 2.58 0.30 9.89
N CYS A 152 3.14 -0.28 8.85
CA CYS A 152 3.78 0.44 7.76
C CYS A 152 3.45 -0.23 6.42
N HIS A 153 3.83 0.39 5.30
CA HIS A 153 3.56 -0.23 3.99
C HIS A 153 4.65 -1.23 3.62
N GLY A 154 5.88 -0.78 3.35
CA GLY A 154 7.02 -1.64 3.05
C GLY A 154 7.68 -2.14 4.33
N TRP A 155 8.45 -1.28 4.96
CA TRP A 155 9.14 -1.53 6.22
C TRP A 155 9.36 -0.22 6.99
N ILE A 156 10.02 -0.28 8.13
CA ILE A 156 10.57 0.89 8.81
C ILE A 156 11.84 1.37 8.09
N PRO A 157 12.18 2.68 8.12
CA PRO A 157 13.45 3.18 7.65
C PRO A 157 14.64 2.51 8.31
N VAL A 158 15.69 2.27 7.54
CA VAL A 158 16.93 1.61 7.98
C VAL A 158 18.15 2.47 7.67
N ILE A 159 19.28 2.18 8.31
CA ILE A 159 20.58 2.73 7.91
C ILE A 159 21.14 1.84 6.79
N ASN A 160 21.64 2.45 5.72
CA ASN A 160 22.38 1.75 4.67
C ASN A 160 23.83 2.23 4.69
N ASN A 161 24.73 1.40 5.19
CA ASN A 161 26.18 1.64 5.24
C ASN A 161 26.91 1.13 3.99
N GLY A 162 26.18 0.50 3.05
CA GLY A 162 26.72 0.06 1.78
C GLY A 162 26.48 1.07 0.65
N ASP A 163 26.82 0.64 -0.56
CA ASP A 163 26.51 1.39 -1.76
C ASP A 163 25.23 0.86 -2.47
N LYS A 164 24.91 1.44 -3.61
CA LYS A 164 23.73 1.07 -4.40
C LYS A 164 23.74 -0.39 -4.87
N TYR A 165 24.91 -0.98 -5.07
CA TYR A 165 25.08 -2.31 -5.63
C TYR A 165 25.35 -3.38 -4.57
N SER A 166 25.77 -2.93 -3.38
CA SER A 166 26.08 -3.78 -2.23
C SER A 166 25.56 -3.12 -0.94
N PRO A 167 24.22 -3.03 -0.76
CA PRO A 167 23.65 -2.41 0.40
C PRO A 167 23.96 -3.24 1.66
N ILE A 168 24.33 -2.55 2.74
CA ILE A 168 24.51 -3.13 4.06
C ILE A 168 23.50 -2.44 4.99
N PHE A 169 22.42 -3.14 5.29
CA PHE A 169 21.35 -2.60 6.09
C PHE A 169 21.56 -2.86 7.58
N GLU A 170 21.30 -1.83 8.38
CA GLU A 170 21.32 -1.89 9.84
C GLU A 170 20.02 -1.30 10.40
N TYR A 171 19.61 -1.81 11.56
CA TYR A 171 18.49 -1.24 12.30
C TYR A 171 18.81 0.19 12.74
N ASP A 172 17.87 1.10 12.48
CA ASP A 172 17.95 2.48 12.94
C ASP A 172 17.06 2.68 14.17
N PRO A 173 17.59 2.90 15.37
CA PRO A 173 16.77 3.14 16.55
C PRO A 173 15.99 4.46 16.50
N ASP A 174 16.37 5.39 15.61
CA ASP A 174 15.72 6.69 15.42
C ASP A 174 14.82 6.75 14.15
N TRP A 175 14.43 5.60 13.62
CA TRP A 175 13.64 5.51 12.38
C TRP A 175 12.34 6.34 12.41
N ARG A 176 11.76 6.56 13.60
CA ARG A 176 10.54 7.35 13.78
C ARG A 176 10.73 8.82 13.37
N ASN A 177 11.93 9.35 13.50
CA ASN A 177 12.34 10.70 13.11
C ASN A 177 12.96 10.76 11.71
N ALA A 178 12.89 9.67 10.93
CA ALA A 178 13.39 9.64 9.57
C ALA A 178 12.70 10.68 8.69
N ASP A 179 13.46 11.30 7.79
CA ASP A 179 12.93 12.27 6.85
C ASP A 179 12.07 11.63 5.74
N LEU A 180 11.44 12.47 4.95
CA LEU A 180 10.55 12.03 3.85
C LEU A 180 11.28 11.16 2.82
N THR A 181 12.58 11.37 2.60
CA THR A 181 13.38 10.59 1.64
C THR A 181 13.55 9.17 2.14
N ARG A 182 13.93 9.00 3.39
CA ARG A 182 14.10 7.68 4.02
C ARG A 182 12.77 6.92 4.13
N TRP A 183 11.68 7.62 4.48
CA TRP A 183 10.33 7.01 4.46
C TRP A 183 9.90 6.61 3.06
N ARG A 184 10.26 7.41 2.03
CA ARG A 184 10.01 7.03 0.64
C ARG A 184 10.80 5.77 0.27
N GLU A 185 12.08 5.70 0.62
CA GLU A 185 12.90 4.50 0.39
C GLU A 185 12.30 3.27 1.07
N ALA A 186 11.86 3.41 2.32
CA ALA A 186 11.21 2.34 3.09
C ALA A 186 9.93 1.83 2.41
N ARG A 187 9.12 2.71 1.80
CA ARG A 187 7.91 2.32 1.06
C ARG A 187 8.19 1.68 -0.29
N TRP A 188 9.25 2.12 -0.99
CA TRP A 188 9.47 1.75 -2.38
C TRP A 188 10.40 0.54 -2.57
N TYR A 189 11.38 0.37 -1.71
CA TYR A 189 12.48 -0.56 -1.96
C TYR A 189 12.68 -1.58 -0.86
N ILE A 190 12.03 -1.39 0.27
CA ILE A 190 12.24 -2.18 1.48
C ILE A 190 10.91 -2.84 1.88
N GLY A 191 10.99 -4.03 2.43
CA GLY A 191 9.85 -4.77 2.93
C GLY A 191 10.28 -5.83 3.93
N MET A 192 9.45 -6.82 4.18
CA MET A 192 9.72 -7.91 5.14
C MET A 192 11.01 -8.69 4.86
N GLN A 193 11.57 -8.61 3.62
CA GLN A 193 12.84 -9.26 3.30
C GLN A 193 13.97 -8.83 4.24
N LEU A 194 13.95 -7.61 4.78
CA LEU A 194 14.98 -7.17 5.73
C LEU A 194 14.97 -7.99 7.00
N ALA A 195 13.79 -8.34 7.52
CA ALA A 195 13.68 -9.24 8.65
C ALA A 195 14.05 -10.67 8.24
N CYS A 196 13.55 -11.12 7.06
CA CYS A 196 13.80 -12.46 6.53
C CYS A 196 15.28 -12.74 6.25
N GLU A 197 16.01 -11.76 5.75
CA GLU A 197 17.39 -11.94 5.27
C GLU A 197 18.43 -11.36 6.20
N ASN A 198 18.13 -10.29 6.93
CA ASN A 198 19.08 -9.54 7.73
C ASN A 198 18.68 -9.46 9.21
N GLY A 199 17.53 -10.00 9.61
CA GLY A 199 17.06 -9.97 11.00
C GLY A 199 16.68 -8.56 11.52
N ILE A 200 16.45 -7.59 10.60
CA ILE A 200 16.11 -6.21 10.99
C ILE A 200 14.64 -6.11 11.35
N LYS A 201 14.35 -5.98 12.61
CA LYS A 201 13.00 -5.91 13.21
C LYS A 201 12.92 -4.78 14.24
N GLU A 202 11.70 -4.39 14.60
CA GLU A 202 11.49 -3.47 15.72
C GLU A 202 11.59 -4.23 17.06
N PRO A 203 12.51 -3.85 17.95
CA PRO A 203 12.62 -4.50 19.25
C PRO A 203 11.33 -4.36 20.09
N GLY A 204 10.80 -5.48 20.57
CA GLY A 204 9.63 -5.50 21.44
C GLY A 204 8.29 -5.27 20.75
N LYS A 205 8.24 -5.12 19.42
CA LYS A 205 7.01 -4.94 18.65
C LYS A 205 6.99 -5.84 17.41
N THR A 206 5.79 -6.08 16.91
CA THR A 206 5.58 -6.74 15.63
C THR A 206 5.30 -5.71 14.54
N ILE A 207 6.03 -5.77 13.43
CA ILE A 207 5.77 -4.94 12.25
C ILE A 207 4.69 -5.63 11.41
N VAL A 208 3.61 -4.88 11.12
CA VAL A 208 2.53 -5.30 10.22
C VAL A 208 2.68 -4.53 8.91
N CYS A 209 2.83 -5.24 7.80
CA CYS A 209 3.19 -4.61 6.52
C CYS A 209 2.48 -5.24 5.30
N GLY A 210 2.58 -4.54 4.15
CA GLY A 210 2.19 -4.99 2.82
C GLY A 210 3.37 -5.03 1.86
N HIS A 211 3.17 -4.51 0.63
CA HIS A 211 4.17 -4.24 -0.41
C HIS A 211 4.85 -5.48 -1.03
N TRP A 212 5.35 -6.38 -0.22
CA TRP A 212 5.92 -7.65 -0.67
C TRP A 212 4.90 -8.77 -0.46
N HIS A 213 4.63 -9.54 -1.52
CA HIS A 213 3.71 -10.66 -1.45
C HIS A 213 4.08 -11.59 -0.31
N THR A 214 3.09 -12.01 0.46
CA THR A 214 3.26 -12.94 1.61
C THR A 214 3.96 -14.24 1.23
N SER A 215 3.85 -14.65 -0.04
CA SER A 215 4.56 -15.82 -0.59
C SER A 215 6.08 -15.74 -0.45
N PHE A 216 6.67 -14.54 -0.32
CA PHE A 216 8.09 -14.42 -0.01
C PHE A 216 8.40 -14.98 1.38
N GLY A 217 7.63 -14.58 2.38
CA GLY A 217 7.78 -15.05 3.75
C GLY A 217 7.56 -16.57 3.87
N HIS A 218 6.47 -17.07 3.29
CA HIS A 218 6.17 -18.51 3.26
C HIS A 218 7.29 -19.32 2.60
N ASN A 219 7.80 -18.85 1.46
CA ASN A 219 8.89 -19.53 0.78
C ASN A 219 10.21 -19.42 1.55
N LYS A 220 10.58 -18.22 2.02
CA LYS A 220 11.89 -17.96 2.64
C LYS A 220 12.01 -18.53 4.06
N TYR A 221 10.95 -18.41 4.89
CA TYR A 221 10.98 -18.85 6.29
C TYR A 221 10.44 -20.26 6.49
N GLU A 222 9.39 -20.62 5.76
CA GLU A 222 8.70 -21.88 5.97
C GLU A 222 9.07 -22.96 4.95
N GLY A 223 9.78 -22.57 3.88
CA GLY A 223 10.12 -23.48 2.78
C GLY A 223 8.88 -23.97 2.01
N LYS A 224 7.78 -23.20 2.05
CA LYS A 224 6.51 -23.55 1.40
C LYS A 224 6.31 -22.78 0.11
N GLY A 225 5.72 -23.45 -0.88
CA GLY A 225 5.32 -22.85 -2.13
C GLY A 225 6.46 -22.22 -2.92
N THR A 226 6.12 -21.24 -3.76
CA THR A 226 7.04 -20.45 -4.56
C THR A 226 6.94 -18.96 -4.20
N TYR A 227 7.87 -18.16 -4.69
CA TYR A 227 7.76 -16.71 -4.69
C TYR A 227 7.69 -16.21 -6.13
N ARG A 228 6.59 -15.55 -6.49
CA ARG A 228 6.25 -15.10 -7.86
C ARG A 228 6.11 -16.25 -8.86
N GLY A 229 5.61 -17.39 -8.41
CA GLY A 229 5.35 -18.60 -9.19
C GLY A 229 3.90 -19.07 -9.09
N ASP A 230 3.64 -20.26 -9.64
CA ASP A 230 2.26 -20.80 -9.70
C ASP A 230 1.79 -21.42 -8.38
N ALA A 231 2.72 -21.78 -7.49
CA ALA A 231 2.43 -22.39 -6.20
C ALA A 231 2.62 -21.41 -5.02
N ASP A 232 2.40 -20.10 -5.26
CA ASP A 232 2.52 -19.08 -4.22
C ASP A 232 1.45 -19.28 -3.13
N ASP A 233 1.89 -19.32 -1.86
CA ASP A 233 0.99 -19.14 -0.72
C ASP A 233 0.82 -17.63 -0.48
N LEU A 234 -0.38 -17.13 -0.68
CA LEU A 234 -0.74 -15.72 -0.60
C LEU A 234 -1.62 -15.42 0.63
N THR A 235 -1.74 -16.35 1.57
CA THR A 235 -2.38 -16.11 2.86
C THR A 235 -1.51 -15.21 3.76
N PRO A 236 -2.07 -14.62 4.84
CA PRO A 236 -1.27 -13.83 5.77
C PRO A 236 -0.06 -14.60 6.29
N PHE A 237 1.11 -13.97 6.26
CA PHE A 237 2.35 -14.57 6.76
C PHE A 237 2.67 -14.06 8.16
N TYR A 238 3.02 -14.97 9.07
CA TYR A 238 3.36 -14.68 10.46
C TYR A 238 4.73 -15.24 10.80
N ALA A 239 5.59 -14.40 11.35
CA ALA A 239 6.85 -14.83 11.95
C ALA A 239 7.19 -13.94 13.16
N ASP A 240 8.27 -14.27 13.88
CA ASP A 240 8.73 -13.46 15.01
C ASP A 240 9.00 -12.01 14.56
N GLY A 241 8.23 -11.06 15.11
CA GLY A 241 8.32 -9.63 14.80
C GLY A 241 7.76 -9.22 13.43
N ILE A 242 7.05 -10.12 12.70
CA ILE A 242 6.52 -9.88 11.35
C ILE A 242 5.10 -10.37 11.22
N ILE A 243 4.22 -9.53 10.65
CA ILE A 243 2.96 -9.92 10.03
C ILE A 243 2.91 -9.26 8.66
N ALA A 244 2.89 -10.05 7.57
CA ALA A 244 2.78 -9.52 6.21
C ALA A 244 1.42 -9.87 5.62
N LEU A 245 0.81 -8.92 4.91
CA LEU A 245 -0.58 -9.01 4.47
C LEU A 245 -0.78 -8.88 2.94
N ASP A 246 0.23 -8.49 2.15
CA ASP A 246 0.06 -8.37 0.70
C ASP A 246 -0.20 -9.74 0.06
N GLY A 247 -1.49 -10.04 -0.15
CA GLY A 247 -1.97 -11.25 -0.79
C GLY A 247 -1.90 -11.20 -2.32
N CYS A 248 -1.21 -10.25 -2.94
CA CYS A 248 -1.19 -10.04 -4.40
C CYS A 248 -2.60 -10.05 -5.00
N THR A 249 -3.44 -9.09 -4.59
CA THR A 249 -4.88 -9.02 -4.89
C THR A 249 -5.23 -9.22 -6.37
N VAL A 250 -4.35 -8.75 -7.27
CA VAL A 250 -4.48 -8.97 -8.73
C VAL A 250 -4.57 -10.47 -9.09
N ARG A 251 -3.80 -11.32 -8.42
CA ARG A 251 -3.73 -12.77 -8.69
C ARG A 251 -4.67 -13.57 -7.81
N SER A 252 -4.62 -13.32 -6.50
CA SER A 252 -5.39 -14.09 -5.51
C SER A 252 -6.88 -13.80 -5.57
N LYS A 253 -7.29 -12.63 -6.09
CA LYS A 253 -8.66 -12.13 -6.01
C LYS A 253 -9.17 -12.03 -4.57
N ARG A 254 -8.26 -11.77 -3.63
CA ARG A 254 -8.54 -11.64 -2.20
C ARG A 254 -7.67 -10.55 -1.59
N VAL A 255 -8.23 -9.82 -0.64
CA VAL A 255 -7.49 -8.95 0.29
C VAL A 255 -7.34 -9.72 1.60
N ASN A 256 -6.13 -9.81 2.13
CA ASN A 256 -5.93 -10.37 3.45
C ASN A 256 -6.40 -9.38 4.52
N CYS A 257 -7.23 -9.85 5.44
CA CYS A 257 -7.67 -9.09 6.60
C CYS A 257 -7.38 -9.88 7.87
N ILE A 258 -6.77 -9.24 8.86
CA ILE A 258 -6.57 -9.79 10.20
C ILE A 258 -7.19 -8.88 11.24
N VAL A 259 -7.47 -9.42 12.43
CA VAL A 259 -7.98 -8.66 13.58
C VAL A 259 -6.92 -8.64 14.67
N ILE A 260 -6.60 -7.46 15.17
CA ILE A 260 -5.65 -7.22 16.25
C ILE A 260 -6.37 -6.48 17.38
N GLU A 261 -6.17 -6.93 18.61
CA GLU A 261 -6.59 -6.22 19.82
C GLU A 261 -5.34 -5.69 20.54
N ASP A 262 -5.27 -4.36 20.74
CA ASP A 262 -4.14 -3.70 21.39
C ASP A 262 -4.52 -2.37 22.08
#